data_93ed1c34b7b92e9388f5728f87e9c8d2
#
_entry.id   93ed1c34b7b92e9388f5728f87e9c8d2
#
_cell.length_a   1.000
_cell.length_b   1.000
_cell.length_c   1.000
_cell.angle_alpha   90.00
_cell.angle_beta   90.00
_cell.angle_gamma   90.00
#
_symmetry.space_group_name_H-M   'P 1'
#
loop_
_entity.id
_entity.type
_entity.pdbx_description
1 polymer ?
#
loop_
_entity_poly.entity_id
_entity_poly.type
_entity_poly.pdbx_seq_one_letter_code
_entity_poly.pdbx_strand_id
1 'polypeptide(L)'
;KLLWNSFKGSGYDIACAQNDSPIFYQLEKDLSTEIKVTPKIKKVEFNPSFKENLFFVYLNQKQDSKEGIAKFRESGTSYKKEIDRISEISDEFLKTTSIIDFNKLIVEHEQIISSIIQIEPVKNRLFPDYFGEIKSLGAWGGDFVLVTGNENTPAYFKNKGFETVLTYKQMVL
;
A
#
# COMPACT_ATOMS: atom_id res chain seq x y z
N LYS A 1 -2.39 -6.74 -24.53
CA LYS A 1 -3.85 -6.94 -24.75
C LYS A 1 -4.34 -8.33 -24.29
N LEU A 2 -3.57 -9.42 -24.51
CA LEU A 2 -3.98 -10.78 -24.11
C LEU A 2 -4.03 -11.00 -22.60
N LEU A 3 -3.13 -10.39 -21.80
CA LEU A 3 -3.09 -10.53 -20.34
C LEU A 3 -4.29 -9.88 -19.64
N TRP A 4 -4.82 -8.77 -20.14
CA TRP A 4 -5.97 -8.08 -19.57
C TRP A 4 -7.28 -8.87 -19.65
N ASN A 5 -7.44 -9.74 -20.65
CA ASN A 5 -8.65 -10.54 -20.83
C ASN A 5 -8.66 -11.84 -20.03
N SER A 6 -7.49 -12.30 -19.56
CA SER A 6 -7.35 -13.55 -18.80
C SER A 6 -7.06 -13.33 -17.29
N PHE A 7 -6.71 -12.11 -16.91
CA PHE A 7 -6.33 -11.78 -15.53
C PHE A 7 -7.54 -11.29 -14.73
N LYS A 8 -7.88 -12.00 -13.65
CA LYS A 8 -9.02 -11.67 -12.77
C LYS A 8 -8.69 -10.65 -11.67
N GLY A 9 -7.47 -10.11 -11.63
CA GLY A 9 -7.01 -9.11 -10.68
C GLY A 9 -7.32 -7.67 -11.11
N SER A 10 -6.91 -6.70 -10.29
CA SER A 10 -7.04 -5.26 -10.62
C SER A 10 -6.14 -4.83 -11.77
N GLY A 11 -5.02 -5.53 -11.99
CA GLY A 11 -4.02 -5.21 -13.01
C GLY A 11 -3.07 -4.07 -12.64
N TYR A 12 -3.11 -3.56 -11.39
CA TYR A 12 -2.23 -2.48 -10.98
C TYR A 12 -0.75 -2.90 -10.98
N ASP A 13 -0.46 -4.14 -10.63
CA ASP A 13 0.85 -4.76 -10.67
C ASP A 13 1.44 -4.77 -12.09
N ILE A 14 0.62 -5.10 -13.08
CA ILE A 14 1.00 -5.02 -14.50
C ILE A 14 1.28 -3.56 -14.88
N ALA A 15 0.44 -2.63 -14.45
CA ALA A 15 0.62 -1.22 -14.71
C ALA A 15 1.91 -0.68 -14.08
N CYS A 16 2.23 -1.07 -12.83
CA CYS A 16 3.49 -0.72 -12.19
C CYS A 16 4.70 -1.28 -12.95
N ALA A 17 4.64 -2.54 -13.38
CA ALA A 17 5.74 -3.17 -14.13
C ALA A 17 5.97 -2.57 -15.54
N GLN A 18 4.99 -1.86 -16.08
CA GLN A 18 5.07 -1.17 -17.39
C GLN A 18 5.53 0.29 -17.28
N ASN A 19 5.72 0.80 -16.07
CA ASN A 19 6.13 2.18 -15.83
C ASN A 19 7.46 2.22 -15.06
N ASP A 20 8.26 3.22 -15.38
CA ASP A 20 9.57 3.53 -14.82
C ASP A 20 9.54 4.59 -13.71
N SER A 21 8.36 4.90 -13.23
CA SER A 21 8.10 5.93 -12.23
C SER A 21 6.87 5.59 -11.39
N PRO A 22 6.70 6.17 -10.20
CA PRO A 22 5.49 6.02 -9.42
C PRO A 22 4.25 6.42 -10.23
N ILE A 23 3.17 5.70 -10.03
CA ILE A 23 1.90 5.95 -10.73
C ILE A 23 0.73 6.04 -9.75
N PHE A 24 -0.24 6.89 -10.06
CA PHE A 24 -1.61 6.71 -9.61
C PHE A 24 -2.33 5.74 -10.54
N TYR A 25 -2.98 4.77 -9.94
CA TYR A 25 -3.78 3.77 -10.62
C TYR A 25 -5.21 3.81 -10.10
N GLN A 26 -6.17 4.06 -10.97
CA GLN A 26 -7.58 4.11 -10.64
C GLN A 26 -8.38 3.27 -11.63
N LEU A 27 -9.29 2.45 -11.12
CA LEU A 27 -10.25 1.73 -11.95
C LEU A 27 -11.51 2.58 -12.08
N GLU A 28 -11.82 3.02 -13.30
CA GLU A 28 -13.07 3.71 -13.60
C GLU A 28 -14.09 2.70 -14.15
N LYS A 29 -15.27 2.67 -13.53
CA LYS A 29 -16.41 1.94 -14.11
C LYS A 29 -16.97 2.77 -15.24
N ASP A 30 -16.98 2.21 -16.44
CA ASP A 30 -17.72 2.80 -17.55
C ASP A 30 -19.22 2.60 -17.29
N LEU A 31 -19.91 3.65 -16.88
CA LEU A 31 -21.35 3.64 -16.61
C LEU A 31 -22.19 3.41 -17.87
N SER A 32 -21.59 3.51 -19.06
CA SER A 32 -22.26 3.30 -20.35
C SER A 32 -22.25 1.85 -20.82
N THR A 33 -21.42 1.00 -20.22
CA THR A 33 -21.30 -0.42 -20.56
C THR A 33 -21.16 -1.26 -19.29
N GLU A 34 -22.03 -2.25 -19.10
CA GLU A 34 -22.09 -3.09 -17.90
C GLU A 34 -20.80 -3.89 -17.57
N ILE A 35 -19.75 -3.84 -18.42
CA ILE A 35 -18.65 -4.82 -18.36
C ILE A 35 -17.24 -4.19 -18.46
N LYS A 36 -17.07 -2.90 -18.76
CA LYS A 36 -15.73 -2.35 -19.04
C LYS A 36 -15.22 -1.49 -17.90
N VAL A 37 -14.36 -2.08 -17.07
CA VAL A 37 -13.53 -1.33 -16.12
C VAL A 37 -12.23 -0.97 -16.85
N THR A 38 -11.97 0.32 -17.05
CA THR A 38 -10.72 0.79 -17.67
C THR A 38 -9.80 1.40 -16.62
N PRO A 39 -8.51 1.05 -16.62
CA PRO A 39 -7.56 1.69 -15.73
C PRO A 39 -7.22 3.10 -16.23
N LYS A 40 -7.27 4.05 -15.33
CA LYS A 40 -6.69 5.39 -15.50
C LYS A 40 -5.34 5.41 -14.79
N ILE A 41 -4.28 5.63 -15.56
CA ILE A 41 -2.91 5.63 -15.07
C ILE A 41 -2.35 7.05 -15.24
N LYS A 42 -1.82 7.60 -14.16
CA LYS A 42 -1.15 8.91 -14.16
C LYS A 42 0.22 8.77 -13.53
N LYS A 43 1.29 9.10 -14.24
CA LYS A 43 2.63 9.21 -13.68
C LYS A 43 2.66 10.34 -12.65
N VAL A 44 3.35 10.11 -11.54
CA VAL A 44 3.51 11.07 -10.45
C VAL A 44 4.96 11.10 -10.02
N GLU A 45 5.37 12.21 -9.41
CA GLU A 45 6.68 12.32 -8.77
C GLU A 45 6.52 12.10 -7.26
N PHE A 46 7.34 11.22 -6.71
CA PHE A 46 7.44 11.02 -5.28
C PHE A 46 8.90 10.94 -4.87
N ASN A 47 9.45 12.06 -4.43
CA ASN A 47 10.82 12.18 -3.96
C ASN A 47 10.84 12.99 -2.65
N PRO A 48 10.31 12.44 -1.55
CA PRO A 48 10.16 13.17 -0.29
C PRO A 48 11.52 13.51 0.33
N SER A 49 11.60 14.66 1.01
CA SER A 49 12.81 15.09 1.72
C SER A 49 13.28 14.12 2.80
N PHE A 50 12.35 13.30 3.31
CA PHE A 50 12.57 12.28 4.34
C PHE A 50 12.75 10.86 3.76
N LYS A 51 13.09 10.72 2.49
CA LYS A 51 13.25 9.40 1.84
C LYS A 51 14.28 8.48 2.51
N GLU A 52 15.30 9.05 3.16
CA GLU A 52 16.29 8.29 3.93
C GLU A 52 15.71 7.65 5.20
N ASN A 53 14.51 8.08 5.60
CA ASN A 53 13.74 7.51 6.70
C ASN A 53 12.72 6.46 6.24
N LEU A 54 12.69 6.10 4.95
CA LEU A 54 11.79 5.12 4.38
C LEU A 54 12.53 3.83 4.06
N PHE A 55 11.97 2.71 4.54
CA PHE A 55 12.51 1.37 4.30
C PHE A 55 11.40 0.43 3.85
N PHE A 56 11.80 -0.62 3.14
CA PHE A 56 10.90 -1.70 2.72
C PHE A 56 11.38 -2.99 3.37
N VAL A 57 10.49 -3.64 4.10
CA VAL A 57 10.80 -4.89 4.81
C VAL A 57 10.04 -6.02 4.15
N TYR A 58 10.77 -7.06 3.75
CA TYR A 58 10.18 -8.28 3.21
C TYR A 58 9.76 -9.20 4.33
N LEU A 59 8.46 -9.45 4.43
CA LEU A 59 7.88 -10.28 5.50
C LEU A 59 7.95 -11.78 5.21
N ASN A 60 8.27 -12.16 3.95
CA ASN A 60 8.28 -13.55 3.51
C ASN A 60 6.96 -14.30 3.80
N GLN A 61 5.85 -13.59 3.72
CA GLN A 61 4.51 -14.13 3.93
C GLN A 61 3.66 -13.83 2.71
N LYS A 62 3.19 -14.89 2.04
CA LYS A 62 2.25 -14.72 0.94
C LYS A 62 0.85 -14.52 1.50
N GLN A 63 0.31 -13.31 1.38
CA GLN A 63 -1.08 -13.02 1.72
C GLN A 63 -1.99 -13.27 0.53
N ASP A 64 -3.03 -14.08 0.71
CA ASP A 64 -4.07 -14.23 -0.32
C ASP A 64 -5.04 -13.04 -0.24
N SER A 65 -4.97 -12.16 -1.24
CA SER A 65 -5.88 -11.03 -1.37
C SER A 65 -7.37 -11.44 -1.47
N LYS A 66 -7.64 -12.70 -1.77
CA LYS A 66 -9.01 -13.20 -1.93
C LYS A 66 -9.82 -13.12 -0.64
N GLU A 67 -9.19 -13.37 0.51
CA GLU A 67 -9.89 -13.31 1.80
C GLU A 67 -10.36 -11.88 2.12
N GLY A 68 -9.50 -10.87 1.98
CA GLY A 68 -9.87 -9.47 2.18
C GLY A 68 -10.94 -9.01 1.18
N ILE A 69 -10.83 -9.42 -0.09
CA ILE A 69 -11.83 -9.11 -1.11
C ILE A 69 -13.18 -9.79 -0.80
N ALA A 70 -13.17 -11.03 -0.32
CA ALA A 70 -14.39 -11.75 0.06
C ALA A 70 -15.10 -11.02 1.21
N LYS A 71 -14.38 -10.72 2.30
CA LYS A 71 -14.92 -9.97 3.44
C LYS A 71 -15.50 -8.61 3.03
N PHE A 72 -14.79 -7.87 2.16
CA PHE A 72 -15.27 -6.60 1.62
C PHE A 72 -16.59 -6.76 0.85
N ARG A 73 -16.72 -7.80 0.03
CA ARG A 73 -17.94 -8.06 -0.77
C ARG A 73 -19.11 -8.55 0.07
N GLU A 74 -18.86 -9.38 1.06
CA GLU A 74 -19.86 -9.95 1.95
C GLU A 74 -20.49 -8.93 2.90
N SER A 75 -19.77 -7.86 3.22
CA SER A 75 -20.24 -6.85 4.17
C SER A 75 -21.51 -6.13 3.72
N GLY A 76 -21.79 -6.06 2.41
CA GLY A 76 -22.95 -5.35 1.85
C GLY A 76 -23.02 -3.85 2.20
N THR A 77 -22.00 -3.33 2.88
CA THR A 77 -21.94 -1.97 3.39
C THR A 77 -21.38 -1.02 2.31
N SER A 78 -21.92 0.19 2.26
CA SER A 78 -21.36 1.24 1.41
C SER A 78 -20.20 1.92 2.13
N TYR A 79 -18.97 1.70 1.65
CA TYR A 79 -17.75 2.32 2.18
C TYR A 79 -17.35 3.58 1.39
N LYS A 80 -18.32 4.34 0.89
CA LYS A 80 -18.04 5.49 0.05
C LYS A 80 -17.15 6.53 0.74
N LYS A 81 -17.44 6.84 2.01
CA LYS A 81 -16.67 7.84 2.78
C LYS A 81 -15.24 7.38 3.00
N GLU A 82 -15.04 6.10 3.33
CA GLU A 82 -13.74 5.49 3.54
C GLU A 82 -12.93 5.46 2.24
N ILE A 83 -13.56 5.13 1.11
CA ILE A 83 -12.93 5.14 -0.22
C ILE A 83 -12.52 6.56 -0.63
N ASP A 84 -13.41 7.54 -0.41
CA ASP A 84 -13.12 8.94 -0.68
C ASP A 84 -11.93 9.40 0.17
N ARG A 85 -11.93 9.08 1.49
CA ARG A 85 -10.82 9.44 2.39
C ARG A 85 -9.49 8.77 2.02
N ILE A 86 -9.48 7.48 1.64
CA ILE A 86 -8.27 6.78 1.15
C ILE A 86 -7.73 7.45 -0.12
N SER A 87 -8.61 7.93 -0.99
CA SER A 87 -8.20 8.66 -2.19
C SER A 87 -7.55 10.00 -1.84
N GLU A 88 -8.11 10.75 -0.88
CA GLU A 88 -7.50 11.98 -0.35
C GLU A 88 -6.14 11.72 0.30
N ILE A 89 -6.03 10.68 1.15
CA ILE A 89 -4.76 10.27 1.78
C ILE A 89 -3.70 9.97 0.71
N SER A 90 -4.09 9.33 -0.39
CA SER A 90 -3.18 9.04 -1.51
C SER A 90 -2.62 10.32 -2.13
N ASP A 91 -3.45 11.35 -2.30
CA ASP A 91 -3.02 12.67 -2.78
C ASP A 91 -2.16 13.41 -1.74
N GLU A 92 -2.49 13.29 -0.45
CA GLU A 92 -1.76 13.90 0.66
C GLU A 92 -0.36 13.29 0.81
N PHE A 93 -0.19 11.97 0.61
CA PHE A 93 1.12 11.33 0.60
C PHE A 93 2.10 11.96 -0.39
N LEU A 94 1.63 12.37 -1.57
CA LEU A 94 2.48 13.02 -2.57
C LEU A 94 2.87 14.45 -2.20
N LYS A 95 2.05 15.13 -1.39
CA LYS A 95 2.21 16.55 -1.08
C LYS A 95 2.94 16.79 0.22
N THR A 96 2.96 15.79 1.12
CA THR A 96 3.59 15.99 2.42
C THR A 96 5.10 16.05 2.32
N THR A 97 5.69 17.00 3.04
CA THR A 97 7.14 17.20 3.18
C THR A 97 7.64 16.83 4.57
N SER A 98 6.73 16.47 5.48
CA SER A 98 6.99 16.15 6.87
C SER A 98 6.84 14.65 7.14
N ILE A 99 7.87 14.02 7.70
CA ILE A 99 7.79 12.62 8.16
C ILE A 99 6.71 12.42 9.24
N ILE A 100 6.48 13.44 10.07
CA ILE A 100 5.46 13.39 11.13
C ILE A 100 4.05 13.31 10.51
N ASP A 101 3.79 14.12 9.49
CA ASP A 101 2.49 14.10 8.82
C ASP A 101 2.33 12.86 7.94
N PHE A 102 3.41 12.41 7.31
CA PHE A 102 3.44 11.13 6.59
C PHE A 102 3.08 9.96 7.52
N ASN A 103 3.62 9.93 8.74
CA ASN A 103 3.28 8.92 9.76
C ASN A 103 1.80 8.96 10.14
N LYS A 104 1.21 10.15 10.33
CA LYS A 104 -0.23 10.27 10.62
C LYS A 104 -1.09 9.70 9.48
N LEU A 105 -0.72 9.97 8.23
CA LEU A 105 -1.40 9.44 7.06
C LEU A 105 -1.29 7.90 6.99
N ILE A 106 -0.14 7.33 7.32
CA ILE A 106 0.03 5.87 7.42
C ILE A 106 -0.95 5.30 8.45
N VAL A 107 -0.94 5.84 9.66
CA VAL A 107 -1.81 5.35 10.76
C VAL A 107 -3.28 5.41 10.36
N GLU A 108 -3.72 6.55 9.83
CA GLU A 108 -5.11 6.73 9.38
C GLU A 108 -5.47 5.75 8.27
N HIS A 109 -4.62 5.61 7.26
CA HIS A 109 -4.82 4.66 6.15
C HIS A 109 -4.96 3.22 6.65
N GLU A 110 -4.03 2.76 7.50
CA GLU A 110 -4.05 1.39 8.03
C GLU A 110 -5.28 1.14 8.89
N GLN A 111 -5.73 2.12 9.69
CA GLN A 111 -6.95 2.02 10.49
C GLN A 111 -8.20 1.91 9.63
N ILE A 112 -8.32 2.74 8.57
CA ILE A 112 -9.48 2.69 7.66
C ILE A 112 -9.54 1.32 6.97
N ILE A 113 -8.44 0.86 6.38
CA ILE A 113 -8.41 -0.44 5.71
C ILE A 113 -8.72 -1.57 6.70
N SER A 114 -8.09 -1.55 7.89
CA SER A 114 -8.34 -2.53 8.96
C SER A 114 -9.83 -2.64 9.30
N SER A 115 -10.51 -1.50 9.43
CA SER A 115 -11.94 -1.47 9.75
C SER A 115 -12.82 -2.08 8.65
N ILE A 116 -12.41 -1.94 7.39
CA ILE A 116 -13.14 -2.46 6.22
C ILE A 116 -12.95 -3.97 6.06
N ILE A 117 -11.70 -4.43 6.09
CA ILE A 117 -11.38 -5.84 5.80
C ILE A 117 -11.31 -6.71 7.05
N GLN A 118 -11.47 -6.13 8.23
CA GLN A 118 -11.44 -6.82 9.54
C GLN A 118 -10.12 -7.62 9.73
N ILE A 119 -9.01 -7.01 9.34
CA ILE A 119 -7.65 -7.55 9.55
C ILE A 119 -6.85 -6.50 10.32
N GLU A 120 -6.21 -6.91 11.40
CA GLU A 120 -5.40 -6.02 12.23
C GLU A 120 -4.17 -5.52 11.46
N PRO A 121 -3.78 -4.22 11.60
CA PRO A 121 -2.58 -3.68 10.98
C PRO A 121 -1.32 -4.48 11.33
N VAL A 122 -0.42 -4.61 10.37
CA VAL A 122 0.84 -5.36 10.53
C VAL A 122 1.66 -4.86 11.71
N LYS A 123 1.68 -3.54 11.96
CA LYS A 123 2.37 -2.95 13.11
C LYS A 123 1.87 -3.55 14.41
N ASN A 124 0.57 -3.55 14.64
CA ASN A 124 -0.02 -4.05 15.89
C ASN A 124 0.22 -5.55 16.07
N ARG A 125 0.07 -6.30 14.98
CA ARG A 125 0.14 -7.77 15.00
C ARG A 125 1.56 -8.31 15.15
N LEU A 126 2.54 -7.74 14.44
CA LEU A 126 3.90 -8.28 14.36
C LEU A 126 4.96 -7.41 15.03
N PHE A 127 4.75 -6.10 15.11
CA PHE A 127 5.76 -5.12 15.54
C PHE A 127 5.19 -4.05 16.47
N PRO A 128 4.47 -4.42 17.55
CA PRO A 128 3.82 -3.45 18.43
C PRO A 128 4.81 -2.53 19.16
N ASP A 129 6.07 -2.96 19.27
CA ASP A 129 7.18 -2.25 19.90
C ASP A 129 8.03 -1.44 18.92
N TYR A 130 7.66 -1.41 17.62
CA TYR A 130 8.42 -0.64 16.63
C TYR A 130 8.20 0.87 16.81
N PHE A 131 9.30 1.62 16.81
CA PHE A 131 9.31 3.07 17.08
C PHE A 131 8.81 3.94 15.90
N GLY A 132 8.78 3.43 14.67
CA GLY A 132 8.22 4.11 13.49
C GLY A 132 6.82 3.62 13.11
N GLU A 133 6.33 4.02 11.95
CA GLU A 133 5.06 3.56 11.42
C GLU A 133 5.25 2.50 10.33
N ILE A 134 4.25 1.66 10.15
CA ILE A 134 4.25 0.56 9.19
C ILE A 134 3.02 0.64 8.31
N LYS A 135 3.23 0.70 7.00
CA LYS A 135 2.18 0.63 6.00
C LYS A 135 2.24 -0.69 5.25
N SER A 136 1.14 -1.40 5.27
CA SER A 136 0.97 -2.60 4.45
C SER A 136 0.99 -2.26 2.96
N LEU A 137 1.69 -3.08 2.18
CA LEU A 137 1.75 -2.97 0.73
C LEU A 137 1.07 -4.18 0.07
N GLY A 138 0.67 -4.02 -1.18
CA GLY A 138 0.04 -5.08 -1.97
C GLY A 138 -1.23 -5.65 -1.34
N ALA A 139 -1.26 -6.95 -1.07
CA ALA A 139 -2.40 -7.68 -0.51
C ALA A 139 -2.55 -7.55 1.01
N TRP A 140 -2.19 -6.43 1.55
CA TRP A 140 -2.36 -6.00 2.93
C TRP A 140 -1.81 -6.96 4.00
N GLY A 141 -0.51 -6.84 4.24
CA GLY A 141 0.22 -7.65 5.23
C GLY A 141 0.90 -8.89 4.66
N GLY A 142 1.02 -8.97 3.32
CA GLY A 142 1.86 -9.94 2.62
C GLY A 142 3.26 -9.41 2.32
N ASP A 143 3.89 -9.93 1.34
CA ASP A 143 5.28 -9.81 0.90
C ASP A 143 6.10 -8.65 1.48
N PHE A 144 5.73 -7.40 1.23
CA PHE A 144 6.46 -6.21 1.69
C PHE A 144 5.59 -5.25 2.51
N VAL A 145 6.24 -4.55 3.44
CA VAL A 145 5.70 -3.37 4.11
C VAL A 145 6.63 -2.17 3.89
N LEU A 146 6.07 -0.97 3.79
CA LEU A 146 6.79 0.28 3.91
C LEU A 146 6.86 0.68 5.38
N VAL A 147 8.05 1.02 5.87
CA VAL A 147 8.22 1.45 7.25
C VAL A 147 8.93 2.80 7.29
N THR A 148 8.55 3.64 8.24
CA THR A 148 9.27 4.86 8.56
C THR A 148 10.21 4.61 9.74
N GLY A 149 11.41 5.21 9.72
CA GLY A 149 12.36 4.96 10.80
C GLY A 149 13.63 5.76 10.68
N ASN A 150 14.72 5.19 11.19
CA ASN A 150 16.05 5.76 11.19
C ASN A 150 17.12 4.67 10.95
N GLU A 151 18.38 4.99 11.19
CA GLU A 151 19.50 4.06 11.03
C GLU A 151 19.38 2.76 11.83
N ASN A 152 18.58 2.72 12.89
CA ASN A 152 18.35 1.52 13.71
C ASN A 152 17.28 0.58 13.11
N THR A 153 16.53 1.04 12.12
CA THR A 153 15.46 0.26 11.49
C THR A 153 15.92 -1.09 10.94
N PRO A 154 17.03 -1.19 10.18
CA PRO A 154 17.48 -2.50 9.69
C PRO A 154 17.86 -3.46 10.80
N ALA A 155 18.52 -2.97 11.85
CA ALA A 155 18.90 -3.80 13.00
C ALA A 155 17.67 -4.32 13.76
N TYR A 156 16.65 -3.48 13.96
CA TYR A 156 15.41 -3.87 14.61
C TYR A 156 14.74 -5.05 13.90
N PHE A 157 14.54 -4.94 12.57
CA PHE A 157 13.87 -5.99 11.81
C PHE A 157 14.70 -7.27 11.70
N LYS A 158 16.02 -7.16 11.51
CA LYS A 158 16.92 -8.33 11.50
C LYS A 158 16.91 -9.08 12.82
N ASN A 159 16.91 -8.39 13.95
CA ASN A 159 16.79 -9.00 15.29
C ASN A 159 15.46 -9.75 15.48
N LYS A 160 14.42 -9.40 14.70
CA LYS A 160 13.14 -10.12 14.68
C LYS A 160 13.07 -11.20 13.60
N GLY A 161 14.17 -11.47 12.88
CA GLY A 161 14.26 -12.52 11.85
C GLY A 161 13.86 -12.08 10.44
N PHE A 162 13.68 -10.78 10.20
CA PHE A 162 13.38 -10.24 8.87
C PHE A 162 14.64 -9.69 8.22
N GLU A 163 15.35 -10.56 7.48
CA GLU A 163 16.69 -10.28 6.96
C GLU A 163 16.72 -9.24 5.83
N THR A 164 15.64 -9.16 5.02
CA THR A 164 15.59 -8.27 3.87
C THR A 164 14.94 -6.95 4.25
N VAL A 165 15.79 -5.94 4.44
CA VAL A 165 15.39 -4.55 4.69
C VAL A 165 16.08 -3.69 3.65
N LEU A 166 15.31 -3.07 2.76
CA LEU A 166 15.79 -2.23 1.67
C LEU A 166 15.54 -0.76 2.01
N THR A 167 16.50 0.09 1.69
CA THR A 167 16.30 1.55 1.74
C THR A 167 15.41 2.01 0.58
N TYR A 168 14.86 3.22 0.67
CA TYR A 168 14.13 3.84 -0.42
C TYR A 168 14.90 3.80 -1.75
N LYS A 169 16.18 4.18 -1.71
CA LYS A 169 17.05 4.17 -2.90
C LYS A 169 17.29 2.79 -3.52
N GLN A 170 17.22 1.73 -2.72
CA GLN A 170 17.38 0.35 -3.23
C GLN A 170 16.10 -0.20 -3.84
N MET A 171 14.95 0.32 -3.45
CA MET A 171 13.64 -0.19 -3.89
C MET A 171 13.02 0.66 -4.99
N VAL A 172 13.26 1.98 -4.97
CA VAL A 172 12.70 2.93 -5.92
C VAL A 172 13.80 3.40 -6.87
N LEU A 173 13.61 3.18 -8.17
CA LEU A 173 14.53 3.56 -9.25
C LEU A 173 14.48 5.06 -9.52
#